data_02f481f9dd32d670c81d473969799431
#
_entry.id   02f481f9dd32d670c81d473969799431
#
_cell.length_a   1.000
_cell.length_b   1.000
_cell.length_c   1.000
_cell.angle_alpha   90.00
_cell.angle_beta   90.00
_cell.angle_gamma   90.00
#
_symmetry.space_group_name_H-M   'P 1'
#
loop_
_entity.id
_entity.type
_entity.pdbx_description
1 polymer ?
#
loop_
_entity_poly.entity_id
_entity_poly.type
_entity_poly.pdbx_seq_one_letter_code
_entity_poly.pdbx_strand_id
1 'polypeptide(L)'
;MRINSKCLNLSLVLGLAACASSGAPAPEPAAPAEAAPEPAAVSSSALGFTSAQADRGRDVFRSACTTCHYSEEFNDQTFKRSWRRSSAGDLYDFIATAMPEDAPGSLPPAQYAEIVAYFLQMNGFEAGSMELP
;
A
#
# COMPACT_ATOMS: atom_id res chain seq x y z
N MET A 1 38.57 -4.47 18.54
CA MET A 1 39.31 -3.48 17.76
C MET A 1 38.51 -2.21 17.83
N ARG A 2 38.71 -1.41 18.84
CA ARG A 2 39.41 -0.12 18.90
C ARG A 2 39.24 0.63 17.57
N ILE A 3 38.67 1.83 17.49
CA ILE A 3 39.27 3.07 17.91
C ILE A 3 38.30 4.22 17.61
N ASN A 4 38.07 5.09 18.54
CA ASN A 4 38.58 6.48 18.65
C ASN A 4 37.88 7.45 17.67
N SER A 5 37.42 8.49 18.10
CA SER A 5 37.93 9.57 18.96
C SER A 5 37.71 10.92 18.28
N LYS A 6 37.07 11.81 19.00
CA LYS A 6 37.33 13.25 19.09
C LYS A 6 37.39 14.08 17.79
N CYS A 7 36.53 15.05 17.68
CA CYS A 7 36.96 16.45 17.67
C CYS A 7 35.83 17.37 18.11
N LEU A 8 35.99 17.83 19.20
CA LEU A 8 35.68 19.04 19.92
C LEU A 8 36.12 20.26 19.10
N ASN A 9 35.22 21.14 18.73
CA ASN A 9 35.54 22.52 18.53
C ASN A 9 34.43 23.47 18.96
N LEU A 10 34.75 24.10 20.02
CA LEU A 10 34.19 25.24 20.70
C LEU A 10 34.55 26.50 19.90
N SER A 11 33.56 27.26 19.47
CA SER A 11 33.76 28.66 19.14
C SER A 11 32.57 29.50 19.52
N LEU A 12 32.73 30.14 20.61
CA LEU A 12 31.96 31.20 21.19
C LEU A 12 32.24 32.49 20.41
N VAL A 13 31.21 33.10 19.82
CA VAL A 13 31.28 34.53 19.43
C VAL A 13 30.00 35.22 19.90
N LEU A 14 30.23 36.06 20.85
CA LEU A 14 29.33 37.04 21.46
C LEU A 14 29.25 38.25 20.54
N GLY A 15 28.03 38.63 20.12
CA GLY A 15 27.80 39.88 19.37
C GLY A 15 26.45 40.46 19.72
N LEU A 16 26.46 41.41 20.67
CA LEU A 16 25.33 42.32 20.92
C LEU A 16 25.25 43.36 19.79
N ALA A 17 24.07 43.48 19.19
CA ALA A 17 23.65 44.72 18.54
C ALA A 17 22.16 44.92 18.73
N ALA A 18 21.84 45.92 19.51
CA ALA A 18 20.48 46.49 19.64
C ALA A 18 20.22 47.35 18.41
N CYS A 19 19.01 47.31 17.84
CA CYS A 19 18.37 48.47 17.19
C CYS A 19 16.88 48.24 16.92
N ALA A 20 16.13 49.12 17.50
CA ALA A 20 14.98 49.85 16.96
C ALA A 20 13.69 49.04 16.55
N SER A 21 12.72 49.26 17.39
CA SER A 21 11.28 49.17 17.11
C SER A 21 10.90 49.98 15.85
N SER A 22 10.31 49.28 14.87
CA SER A 22 9.41 49.91 13.92
C SER A 22 8.14 49.09 13.91
N GLY A 23 7.07 49.67 14.40
CA GLY A 23 5.74 49.06 14.39
C GLY A 23 5.28 48.80 12.96
N ALA A 24 5.10 47.56 12.64
CA ALA A 24 4.33 47.14 11.48
C ALA A 24 2.86 46.99 11.91
N PRO A 25 1.92 47.44 11.09
CA PRO A 25 0.49 47.22 11.35
C PRO A 25 0.18 45.75 11.39
N ALA A 26 -0.68 45.35 12.32
CA ALA A 26 -1.18 43.99 12.46
C ALA A 26 -1.77 43.52 11.13
N PRO A 27 -1.48 42.30 10.70
CA PRO A 27 -2.18 41.72 9.57
C PRO A 27 -3.64 41.49 9.94
N GLU A 28 -4.50 42.05 9.13
CA GLU A 28 -5.94 41.83 9.08
C GLU A 28 -6.19 40.31 9.00
N PRO A 29 -7.14 39.74 9.75
CA PRO A 29 -7.41 38.31 9.71
C PRO A 29 -7.83 37.96 8.28
N ALA A 30 -6.96 37.17 7.62
CA ALA A 30 -7.27 36.57 6.33
C ALA A 30 -8.55 35.75 6.45
N ALA A 31 -9.51 36.04 5.62
CA ALA A 31 -10.71 35.25 5.44
C ALA A 31 -10.32 33.78 5.22
N PRO A 32 -11.11 32.81 5.72
CA PRO A 32 -10.83 31.40 5.47
C PRO A 32 -10.73 31.19 3.96
N ALA A 33 -9.57 30.75 3.51
CA ALA A 33 -9.41 30.28 2.14
C ALA A 33 -10.40 29.12 1.98
N GLU A 34 -11.40 29.35 1.16
CA GLU A 34 -12.31 28.33 0.68
C GLU A 34 -11.43 27.23 0.08
N ALA A 35 -11.40 26.07 0.74
CA ALA A 35 -10.65 24.92 0.29
C ALA A 35 -11.13 24.62 -1.14
N ALA A 36 -10.21 24.77 -2.09
CA ALA A 36 -10.47 24.30 -3.45
C ALA A 36 -10.93 22.83 -3.34
N PRO A 37 -12.00 22.45 -4.07
CA PRO A 37 -12.42 21.06 -4.05
C PRO A 37 -11.21 20.20 -4.48
N GLU A 38 -10.78 19.32 -3.59
CA GLU A 38 -9.84 18.25 -3.94
C GLU A 38 -10.36 17.60 -5.22
N PRO A 39 -9.50 17.41 -6.24
CA PRO A 39 -9.93 16.70 -7.42
C PRO A 39 -10.49 15.36 -6.94
N ALA A 40 -11.79 15.16 -7.16
CA ALA A 40 -12.45 13.91 -6.86
C ALA A 40 -11.60 12.81 -7.46
N ALA A 41 -11.00 12.00 -6.58
CA ALA A 41 -10.30 10.81 -7.01
C ALA A 41 -11.24 10.08 -7.95
N VAL A 42 -10.86 9.99 -9.22
CA VAL A 42 -11.60 9.20 -10.20
C VAL A 42 -11.66 7.81 -9.62
N SER A 43 -12.79 7.48 -9.07
CA SER A 43 -13.07 6.16 -8.52
C SER A 43 -12.78 5.19 -9.64
N SER A 44 -11.66 4.49 -9.53
CA SER A 44 -11.35 3.31 -10.33
C SER A 44 -12.32 2.21 -9.89
N SER A 45 -13.60 2.41 -10.25
CA SER A 45 -14.69 1.49 -9.97
C SER A 45 -14.63 0.23 -10.83
N ALA A 46 -13.45 -0.23 -11.19
CA ALA A 46 -13.28 -1.32 -12.13
C ALA A 46 -12.69 -2.60 -11.52
N LEU A 47 -12.19 -2.56 -10.29
CA LEU A 47 -11.74 -3.78 -9.62
C LEU A 47 -12.62 -3.98 -8.38
N GLY A 48 -13.62 -4.84 -8.54
CA GLY A 48 -14.54 -5.13 -7.46
C GLY A 48 -13.92 -6.09 -6.44
N PHE A 49 -13.15 -5.63 -5.49
CA PHE A 49 -12.88 -6.36 -4.25
C PHE A 49 -13.02 -5.42 -3.07
N THR A 50 -13.35 -5.96 -1.90
CA THR A 50 -13.41 -5.22 -0.65
C THR A 50 -12.18 -5.53 0.22
N SER A 51 -11.83 -4.62 1.13
CA SER A 51 -10.78 -4.91 2.13
C SER A 51 -11.12 -6.15 2.95
N ALA A 52 -12.39 -6.34 3.30
CA ALA A 52 -12.85 -7.51 4.03
C ALA A 52 -12.63 -8.81 3.23
N GLN A 53 -12.88 -8.79 1.91
CA GLN A 53 -12.58 -9.93 1.04
C GLN A 53 -11.09 -10.23 0.99
N ALA A 54 -10.25 -9.21 0.86
CA ALA A 54 -8.80 -9.38 0.88
C ALA A 54 -8.27 -9.91 2.23
N ASP A 55 -8.86 -9.49 3.34
CA ASP A 55 -8.51 -10.01 4.67
C ASP A 55 -8.85 -11.50 4.81
N ARG A 56 -10.02 -11.93 4.34
CA ARG A 56 -10.37 -13.34 4.28
C ARG A 56 -9.41 -14.12 3.36
N GLY A 57 -9.05 -13.54 2.22
CA GLY A 57 -8.08 -14.12 1.30
C GLY A 57 -6.70 -14.32 1.90
N ARG A 58 -6.23 -13.36 2.71
CA ARG A 58 -5.01 -13.52 3.50
C ARG A 58 -5.09 -14.71 4.44
N ASP A 59 -6.22 -14.91 5.10
CA ASP A 59 -6.38 -16.01 6.05
C ASP A 59 -6.47 -17.37 5.34
N VAL A 60 -7.15 -17.43 4.18
CA VAL A 60 -7.13 -18.61 3.29
C VAL A 60 -5.71 -18.90 2.81
N PHE A 61 -4.98 -17.89 2.33
CA PHE A 61 -3.59 -18.03 1.90
C PHE A 61 -2.71 -18.62 3.00
N ARG A 62 -2.85 -18.12 4.22
CA ARG A 62 -2.10 -18.62 5.38
C ARG A 62 -2.37 -20.08 5.69
N SER A 63 -3.60 -20.53 5.50
CA SER A 63 -3.99 -21.90 5.82
C SER A 63 -3.71 -22.92 4.72
N ALA A 64 -3.83 -22.48 3.45
CA ALA A 64 -3.78 -23.39 2.30
C ALA A 64 -2.50 -23.28 1.44
N CYS A 65 -1.77 -22.15 1.51
CA CYS A 65 -0.71 -21.88 0.54
C CYS A 65 0.69 -21.81 1.17
N THR A 66 0.80 -21.45 2.47
CA THR A 66 2.10 -21.19 3.11
C THR A 66 2.96 -22.43 3.35
N THR A 67 2.42 -23.63 3.11
CA THR A 67 3.23 -24.85 3.12
C THR A 67 4.27 -24.84 2.00
N CYS A 68 3.96 -24.22 0.86
CA CYS A 68 4.81 -24.19 -0.32
C CYS A 68 5.21 -22.76 -0.74
N HIS A 69 4.46 -21.72 -0.37
CA HIS A 69 4.65 -20.37 -0.84
C HIS A 69 4.91 -19.36 0.29
N TYR A 70 5.71 -18.35 -0.04
CA TYR A 70 5.87 -17.15 0.79
C TYR A 70 5.06 -16.00 0.18
N SER A 71 4.43 -15.18 1.01
CA SER A 71 3.59 -14.06 0.54
C SER A 71 4.34 -13.06 -0.34
N GLU A 72 5.64 -12.88 -0.10
CA GLU A 72 6.51 -11.96 -0.83
C GLU A 72 6.65 -12.33 -2.31
N GLU A 73 6.46 -13.59 -2.68
CA GLU A 73 6.49 -14.05 -4.08
C GLU A 73 5.39 -13.41 -4.93
N PHE A 74 4.24 -13.08 -4.31
CA PHE A 74 3.05 -12.55 -4.98
C PHE A 74 2.99 -11.03 -5.06
N ASN A 75 4.04 -10.32 -4.63
CA ASN A 75 4.18 -8.88 -4.82
C ASN A 75 5.56 -8.45 -5.31
N ASP A 76 6.41 -9.40 -5.65
CA ASP A 76 7.73 -9.14 -6.18
C ASP A 76 7.70 -8.66 -7.65
N GLN A 77 8.85 -8.28 -8.19
CA GLN A 77 8.98 -7.81 -9.56
C GLN A 77 8.74 -8.92 -10.61
N THR A 78 8.94 -10.17 -10.24
CA THR A 78 8.72 -11.32 -11.14
C THR A 78 7.23 -11.55 -11.31
N PHE A 79 6.50 -11.61 -10.21
CA PHE A 79 5.04 -11.70 -10.21
C PHE A 79 4.42 -10.52 -10.99
N LYS A 80 4.81 -9.28 -10.67
CA LYS A 80 4.31 -8.07 -11.36
C LYS A 80 4.56 -8.11 -12.87
N ARG A 81 5.72 -8.59 -13.31
CA ARG A 81 6.00 -8.73 -14.76
C ARG A 81 5.16 -9.81 -15.41
N SER A 82 4.97 -10.94 -14.74
CA SER A 82 4.20 -12.07 -15.27
C SER A 82 2.73 -11.72 -15.46
N TRP A 83 2.15 -10.99 -14.51
CA TRP A 83 0.72 -10.70 -14.48
C TRP A 83 0.33 -9.30 -14.97
N ARG A 84 1.28 -8.45 -15.39
CA ARG A 84 1.01 -7.06 -15.80
C ARG A 84 0.03 -6.87 -16.95
N ARG A 85 -0.25 -7.91 -17.72
CA ARG A 85 -1.14 -7.90 -18.89
C ARG A 85 -2.34 -8.81 -18.72
N SER A 86 -2.47 -9.43 -17.58
CA SER A 86 -3.54 -10.34 -17.22
C SER A 86 -4.58 -9.62 -16.38
N SER A 87 -5.81 -10.09 -16.46
CA SER A 87 -6.89 -9.63 -15.60
C SER A 87 -6.89 -10.37 -14.25
N ALA A 88 -7.67 -9.89 -13.29
CA ALA A 88 -7.93 -10.61 -12.05
C ALA A 88 -8.61 -11.97 -12.32
N GLY A 89 -9.45 -12.05 -13.36
CA GLY A 89 -10.06 -13.30 -13.81
C GLY A 89 -9.04 -14.31 -14.30
N ASP A 90 -8.06 -13.89 -15.11
CA ASP A 90 -7.00 -14.80 -15.57
C ASP A 90 -6.18 -15.35 -14.39
N LEU A 91 -5.92 -14.53 -13.39
CA LEU A 91 -5.24 -14.96 -12.18
C LEU A 91 -6.09 -15.93 -11.36
N TYR A 92 -7.39 -15.66 -11.24
CA TYR A 92 -8.34 -16.56 -10.61
C TYR A 92 -8.36 -17.93 -11.31
N ASP A 93 -8.53 -17.96 -12.63
CA ASP A 93 -8.59 -19.19 -13.41
C ASP A 93 -7.31 -20.01 -13.28
N PHE A 94 -6.16 -19.34 -13.28
CA PHE A 94 -4.88 -20.00 -13.05
C PHE A 94 -4.82 -20.65 -11.68
N ILE A 95 -5.13 -19.89 -10.61
CA ILE A 95 -5.06 -20.41 -9.24
C ILE A 95 -6.08 -21.54 -9.05
N ALA A 96 -7.31 -21.36 -9.51
CA ALA A 96 -8.39 -22.34 -9.34
C ALA A 96 -8.12 -23.65 -10.09
N THR A 97 -7.35 -23.61 -11.18
CA THR A 97 -7.06 -24.81 -11.98
C THR A 97 -5.73 -25.46 -11.67
N ALA A 98 -4.78 -24.74 -11.06
CA ALA A 98 -3.43 -25.20 -10.82
C ALA A 98 -3.06 -25.39 -9.34
N MET A 99 -3.84 -24.77 -8.42
CA MET A 99 -3.50 -24.73 -6.99
C MET A 99 -4.65 -25.22 -6.09
N PRO A 100 -4.33 -25.77 -4.92
CA PRO A 100 -3.01 -26.28 -4.49
C PRO A 100 -2.47 -27.34 -5.44
N GLU A 101 -1.15 -27.41 -5.65
CA GLU A 101 -0.56 -28.30 -6.66
C GLU A 101 -0.88 -29.80 -6.40
N ASP A 102 -0.98 -30.18 -5.13
CA ASP A 102 -1.32 -31.55 -4.70
C ASP A 102 -2.81 -31.86 -4.80
N ALA A 103 -3.68 -30.84 -4.92
CA ALA A 103 -5.12 -30.95 -5.03
C ALA A 103 -5.75 -29.77 -5.79
N PRO A 104 -5.47 -29.61 -7.11
CA PRO A 104 -6.00 -28.50 -7.89
C PRO A 104 -7.54 -28.42 -7.84
N GLY A 105 -8.05 -27.22 -7.65
CA GLY A 105 -9.49 -26.97 -7.60
C GLY A 105 -10.18 -27.40 -6.30
N SER A 106 -9.44 -27.77 -5.27
CA SER A 106 -10.02 -28.32 -4.03
C SER A 106 -10.64 -27.27 -3.09
N LEU A 107 -10.29 -25.99 -3.25
CA LEU A 107 -10.90 -24.92 -2.46
C LEU A 107 -12.26 -24.52 -3.04
N PRO A 108 -13.19 -24.05 -2.19
CA PRO A 108 -14.41 -23.41 -2.67
C PRO A 108 -14.13 -22.23 -3.61
N PRO A 109 -14.93 -22.02 -4.67
CA PRO A 109 -14.71 -20.91 -5.62
C PRO A 109 -14.53 -19.54 -4.95
N ALA A 110 -15.33 -19.23 -3.93
CA ALA A 110 -15.21 -17.99 -3.19
C ALA A 110 -13.83 -17.79 -2.55
N GLN A 111 -13.17 -18.85 -2.09
CA GLN A 111 -11.85 -18.74 -1.49
C GLN A 111 -10.78 -18.42 -2.52
N TYR A 112 -10.90 -18.87 -3.75
CA TYR A 112 -10.00 -18.44 -4.83
C TYR A 112 -10.17 -16.96 -5.15
N ALA A 113 -11.41 -16.45 -5.18
CA ALA A 113 -11.69 -15.03 -5.35
C ALA A 113 -11.13 -14.19 -4.19
N GLU A 114 -11.23 -14.68 -2.97
CA GLU A 114 -10.64 -14.05 -1.78
C GLU A 114 -9.10 -13.99 -1.86
N ILE A 115 -8.45 -15.06 -2.31
CA ILE A 115 -6.98 -15.07 -2.53
C ILE A 115 -6.59 -14.04 -3.58
N VAL A 116 -7.32 -13.94 -4.69
CA VAL A 116 -7.08 -12.92 -5.72
C VAL A 116 -7.24 -11.51 -5.15
N ALA A 117 -8.28 -11.26 -4.35
CA ALA A 117 -8.47 -9.97 -3.67
C ALA A 117 -7.27 -9.62 -2.77
N TYR A 118 -6.76 -10.59 -2.02
CA TYR A 118 -5.55 -10.42 -1.22
C TYR A 118 -4.34 -10.06 -2.07
N PHE A 119 -4.11 -10.75 -3.20
CA PHE A 119 -3.00 -10.43 -4.09
C PHE A 119 -3.14 -9.05 -4.74
N LEU A 120 -4.33 -8.64 -5.11
CA LEU A 120 -4.58 -7.28 -5.60
C LEU A 120 -4.22 -6.23 -4.54
N GLN A 121 -4.68 -6.43 -3.30
CA GLN A 121 -4.36 -5.53 -2.20
C GLN A 121 -2.85 -5.43 -1.94
N MET A 122 -2.13 -6.56 -1.90
CA MET A 122 -0.68 -6.60 -1.73
C MET A 122 0.07 -5.84 -2.84
N ASN A 123 -0.50 -5.79 -4.03
CA ASN A 123 0.09 -5.10 -5.17
C ASN A 123 -0.34 -3.64 -5.32
N GLY A 124 -1.03 -3.10 -4.32
CA GLY A 124 -1.37 -1.69 -4.21
C GLY A 124 -2.64 -1.29 -4.94
N PHE A 125 -3.49 -2.25 -5.34
CA PHE A 125 -4.82 -1.92 -5.83
C PHE A 125 -5.73 -1.53 -4.66
N GLU A 126 -6.52 -0.49 -4.87
CA GLU A 126 -7.44 0.00 -3.86
C GLU A 126 -8.71 -0.85 -3.80
N ALA A 127 -9.15 -1.13 -2.58
CA ALA A 127 -10.41 -1.83 -2.35
C ALA A 127 -11.60 -0.93 -2.69
N GLY A 128 -12.60 -1.49 -3.32
CA GLY A 128 -13.87 -0.84 -3.63
C GLY A 128 -15.00 -1.30 -2.69
N SER A 129 -16.22 -1.17 -3.18
CA SER A 129 -17.45 -1.51 -2.43
C SER A 129 -18.08 -2.84 -2.85
N MET A 130 -17.56 -3.50 -3.87
CA MET A 130 -18.07 -4.79 -4.36
C MET A 130 -17.00 -5.87 -4.19
N GLU A 131 -17.43 -7.11 -4.01
CA GLU A 131 -16.53 -8.25 -3.96
C GLU A 131 -16.33 -8.84 -5.37
N LEU A 132 -15.16 -9.46 -5.57
CA LEU A 132 -14.95 -10.34 -6.71
C LEU A 132 -15.94 -11.51 -6.61
N PRO A 133 -16.56 -11.91 -7.73
CA PRO A 133 -17.53 -12.99 -7.75
C PRO A 133 -16.92 -14.36 -7.45
#